data_a81983e37a415cd8bb27314c97af4505
#
_entry.id   a81983e37a415cd8bb27314c97af4505
#
_cell.length_a   1.000
_cell.length_b   1.000
_cell.length_c   1.000
_cell.angle_alpha   90.00
_cell.angle_beta   90.00
_cell.angle_gamma   90.00
#
_symmetry.space_group_name_H-M   'P 1'
#
loop_
_entity.id
_entity.type
_entity.pdbx_description
1 polymer ?
#
loop_
_entity_poly.entity_id
_entity_poly.type
_entity_poly.pdbx_seq_one_letter_code
_entity_poly.pdbx_strand_id
1 'polypeptide(L)'
;MTVVQAALSGVLLGGLYALMAAGVSVTWGVLRIINLTHFGLMLLSAYLTFDLATVWGMDPLLTVLVTVPVMFVLGGALQWAYDTLRVSELNSLLLSFGLLIIVVQTVSNRWSADFQRMPLDVNPYATGSVPVGQFAFPTPTLIAFGVAVFLIAGAHLVLRRTFIGRALRAYAQDRAVAATFGVDHRRVGVLLAAVAGATAAVAGMLYSLINALTPATAYEWFGIVFAVVILGGVGHLIGTLAAGVVVGLTSAVVSVVLSPAAAPLVLFTLIVLALLVRPTGLFAVRTSR
;
A
#
# COMPACT_ATOMS: atom_id res chain seq x y z
N MET A 1 24.62 9.21 10.02
CA MET A 1 24.06 7.86 10.16
C MET A 1 25.04 6.85 9.60
N THR A 2 25.33 5.77 10.32
CA THR A 2 26.08 4.68 9.72
C THR A 2 25.23 3.99 8.65
N VAL A 3 25.88 3.48 7.59
CA VAL A 3 25.17 2.75 6.50
C VAL A 3 24.36 1.58 7.06
N VAL A 4 24.88 0.93 8.11
CA VAL A 4 24.18 -0.18 8.78
C VAL A 4 22.89 0.29 9.46
N GLN A 5 22.91 1.43 10.17
CA GLN A 5 21.70 2.02 10.77
C GLN A 5 20.66 2.35 9.68
N ALA A 6 21.10 2.94 8.55
CA ALA A 6 20.23 3.24 7.44
C ALA A 6 19.60 1.98 6.82
N ALA A 7 20.41 0.93 6.62
CA ALA A 7 19.94 -0.35 6.10
C ALA A 7 18.85 -0.97 7.01
N LEU A 8 19.10 -1.02 8.32
CA LEU A 8 18.13 -1.56 9.28
C LEU A 8 16.84 -0.73 9.33
N SER A 9 16.97 0.60 9.35
CA SER A 9 15.79 1.50 9.28
C SER A 9 15.04 1.35 7.96
N GLY A 10 15.77 1.11 6.86
CA GLY A 10 15.20 0.85 5.54
C GLY A 10 14.39 -0.46 5.49
N VAL A 11 14.84 -1.51 6.16
CA VAL A 11 14.07 -2.76 6.30
C VAL A 11 12.73 -2.49 6.98
N LEU A 12 12.72 -1.72 8.06
CA LEU A 12 11.48 -1.36 8.77
C LEU A 12 10.54 -0.51 7.91
N LEU A 13 11.08 0.50 7.22
CA LEU A 13 10.30 1.32 6.28
C LEU A 13 9.76 0.49 5.12
N GLY A 14 10.49 -0.54 4.71
CA GLY A 14 10.07 -1.49 3.69
C GLY A 14 8.78 -2.24 4.04
N GLY A 15 8.47 -2.43 5.32
CA GLY A 15 7.18 -2.94 5.77
C GLY A 15 6.02 -2.01 5.40
N LEU A 16 6.18 -0.70 5.61
CA LEU A 16 5.18 0.29 5.18
C LEU A 16 4.99 0.25 3.66
N TYR A 17 6.07 0.23 2.87
CA TYR A 17 6.00 0.11 1.41
C TYR A 17 5.30 -1.17 0.95
N ALA A 18 5.56 -2.29 1.63
CA ALA A 18 4.86 -3.54 1.38
C ALA A 18 3.36 -3.43 1.65
N LEU A 19 2.96 -2.77 2.74
CA LEU A 19 1.55 -2.59 3.09
C LEU A 19 0.84 -1.68 2.08
N MET A 20 1.48 -0.57 1.67
CA MET A 20 0.98 0.32 0.61
C MET A 20 0.75 -0.45 -0.70
N ALA A 21 1.64 -1.39 -1.01
CA ALA A 21 1.58 -2.20 -2.23
C ALA A 21 0.63 -3.40 -2.13
N ALA A 22 0.32 -3.88 -0.93
CA ALA A 22 -0.44 -5.13 -0.73
C ALA A 22 -1.84 -5.06 -1.36
N GLY A 23 -2.59 -3.96 -1.14
CA GLY A 23 -3.92 -3.78 -1.72
C GLY A 23 -3.88 -3.73 -3.25
N VAL A 24 -2.94 -2.99 -3.83
CA VAL A 24 -2.72 -2.93 -5.29
C VAL A 24 -2.32 -4.30 -5.84
N SER A 25 -1.39 -4.99 -5.19
CA SER A 25 -0.92 -6.31 -5.61
C SER A 25 -2.07 -7.33 -5.69
N VAL A 26 -2.92 -7.40 -4.66
CA VAL A 26 -4.02 -8.36 -4.61
C VAL A 26 -5.12 -8.00 -5.62
N THR A 27 -5.53 -6.75 -5.71
CA THR A 27 -6.55 -6.32 -6.68
C THR A 27 -6.08 -6.52 -8.11
N TRP A 28 -4.86 -6.13 -8.43
CA TRP A 28 -4.29 -6.35 -9.78
C TRP A 28 -4.15 -7.85 -10.08
N GLY A 29 -3.66 -8.66 -9.13
CA GLY A 29 -3.46 -10.09 -9.32
C GLY A 29 -4.75 -10.88 -9.52
N VAL A 30 -5.85 -10.48 -8.88
CA VAL A 30 -7.13 -11.20 -8.92
C VAL A 30 -8.10 -10.59 -9.93
N LEU A 31 -8.29 -9.27 -9.90
CA LEU A 31 -9.25 -8.58 -10.78
C LEU A 31 -8.65 -8.20 -12.13
N ARG A 32 -7.31 -8.25 -12.27
CA ARG A 32 -6.56 -7.79 -13.45
C ARG A 32 -6.81 -6.31 -13.78
N ILE A 33 -7.19 -5.52 -12.77
CA ILE A 33 -7.45 -4.09 -12.88
C ILE A 33 -6.39 -3.35 -12.07
N ILE A 34 -5.78 -2.33 -12.67
CA ILE A 34 -4.91 -1.38 -11.97
C ILE A 34 -5.81 -0.23 -11.51
N ASN A 35 -5.99 -0.12 -10.19
CA ASN A 35 -6.82 0.93 -9.59
C ASN A 35 -5.95 2.01 -8.94
N LEU A 36 -5.73 3.11 -9.64
CA LEU A 36 -4.94 4.24 -9.14
C LEU A 36 -5.67 5.04 -8.05
N THR A 37 -6.99 4.90 -7.92
CA THR A 37 -7.75 5.52 -6.82
C THR A 37 -7.28 5.00 -5.46
N HIS A 38 -6.63 3.82 -5.39
CA HIS A 38 -6.04 3.28 -4.18
C HIS A 38 -5.08 4.28 -3.50
N PHE A 39 -4.26 4.99 -4.29
CA PHE A 39 -3.38 6.04 -3.78
C PHE A 39 -4.16 7.24 -3.24
N GLY A 40 -5.29 7.57 -3.87
CA GLY A 40 -6.22 8.59 -3.36
C GLY A 40 -6.86 8.19 -2.03
N LEU A 41 -7.25 6.92 -1.88
CA LEU A 41 -7.80 6.41 -0.61
C LEU A 41 -6.72 6.42 0.50
N MET A 42 -5.47 6.08 0.18
CA MET A 42 -4.35 6.20 1.12
C MET A 42 -4.13 7.65 1.55
N LEU A 43 -4.10 8.58 0.58
CA LEU A 43 -3.93 10.01 0.85
C LEU A 43 -5.08 10.54 1.73
N LEU A 44 -6.32 10.24 1.37
CA LEU A 44 -7.49 10.65 2.12
C LEU A 44 -7.46 10.09 3.55
N SER A 45 -7.06 8.83 3.72
CA SER A 45 -6.90 8.23 5.05
C SER A 45 -5.80 8.93 5.88
N ALA A 46 -4.67 9.28 5.26
CA ALA A 46 -3.59 9.99 5.93
C ALA A 46 -4.05 11.35 6.45
N TYR A 47 -4.77 12.11 5.62
CA TYR A 47 -5.32 13.42 6.02
C TYR A 47 -6.47 13.32 7.02
N LEU A 48 -7.34 12.30 6.90
CA LEU A 48 -8.38 12.05 7.91
C LEU A 48 -7.75 11.66 9.26
N THR A 49 -6.69 10.87 9.27
CA THR A 49 -5.93 10.56 10.48
C THR A 49 -5.35 11.84 11.10
N PHE A 50 -4.77 12.71 10.27
CA PHE A 50 -4.25 14.00 10.71
C PHE A 50 -5.35 14.85 11.38
N ASP A 51 -6.53 15.00 10.75
CA ASP A 51 -7.65 15.76 11.29
C ASP A 51 -8.20 15.15 12.58
N LEU A 52 -8.45 13.83 12.60
CA LEU A 52 -8.97 13.15 13.78
C LEU A 52 -8.01 13.27 14.96
N ALA A 53 -6.72 13.27 14.72
CA ALA A 53 -5.73 13.43 15.77
C ALA A 53 -5.59 14.89 16.21
N THR A 54 -5.48 15.86 15.30
CA THR A 54 -5.18 17.26 15.62
C THR A 54 -6.40 18.06 16.06
N VAL A 55 -7.58 17.80 15.47
CA VAL A 55 -8.80 18.57 15.73
C VAL A 55 -9.65 17.89 16.81
N TRP A 56 -9.73 16.55 16.76
CA TRP A 56 -10.61 15.79 17.67
C TRP A 56 -9.84 15.17 18.85
N GLY A 57 -8.51 15.32 18.90
CA GLY A 57 -7.67 14.80 19.98
C GLY A 57 -7.63 13.27 20.08
N MET A 58 -7.95 12.57 18.98
CA MET A 58 -7.97 11.12 18.97
C MET A 58 -6.54 10.58 18.85
N ASP A 59 -6.22 9.50 19.60
CA ASP A 59 -4.93 8.83 19.40
C ASP A 59 -4.76 8.41 17.93
N PRO A 60 -3.62 8.76 17.29
CA PRO A 60 -3.41 8.50 15.87
C PRO A 60 -3.59 7.04 15.44
N LEU A 61 -3.23 6.06 16.28
CA LEU A 61 -3.46 4.65 15.99
C LEU A 61 -4.93 4.25 16.10
N LEU A 62 -5.69 4.89 16.99
CA LEU A 62 -7.13 4.62 17.13
C LEU A 62 -7.96 5.19 15.97
N THR A 63 -7.42 6.13 15.20
CA THR A 63 -8.10 6.65 14.00
C THR A 63 -8.42 5.55 12.97
N VAL A 64 -7.71 4.42 13.03
CA VAL A 64 -7.99 3.23 12.23
C VAL A 64 -9.43 2.73 12.37
N LEU A 65 -10.05 2.94 13.54
CA LEU A 65 -11.45 2.56 13.78
C LEU A 65 -12.45 3.35 12.92
N VAL A 66 -12.06 4.55 12.49
CA VAL A 66 -12.86 5.40 11.59
C VAL A 66 -12.40 5.26 10.16
N THR A 67 -11.09 5.35 9.91
CA THR A 67 -10.56 5.39 8.56
C THR A 67 -10.73 4.06 7.82
N VAL A 68 -10.57 2.93 8.51
CA VAL A 68 -10.74 1.60 7.87
C VAL A 68 -12.17 1.35 7.39
N PRO A 69 -13.23 1.52 8.21
CA PRO A 69 -14.61 1.39 7.72
C PRO A 69 -14.93 2.34 6.56
N VAL A 70 -14.49 3.60 6.65
CA VAL A 70 -14.73 4.60 5.60
C VAL A 70 -14.08 4.18 4.29
N MET A 71 -12.79 3.83 4.30
CA MET A 71 -12.08 3.43 3.08
C MET A 71 -12.51 2.05 2.57
N PHE A 72 -12.94 1.15 3.44
CA PHE A 72 -13.57 -0.11 3.06
C PHE A 72 -14.83 0.13 2.24
N VAL A 73 -15.73 0.98 2.74
CA VAL A 73 -16.97 1.33 2.03
C VAL A 73 -16.67 2.06 0.72
N LEU A 74 -15.77 3.03 0.72
CA LEU A 74 -15.39 3.76 -0.49
C LEU A 74 -14.76 2.84 -1.54
N GLY A 75 -13.83 1.98 -1.15
CA GLY A 75 -13.22 1.01 -2.07
C GLY A 75 -14.23 0.05 -2.69
N GLY A 76 -15.15 -0.47 -1.86
CA GLY A 76 -16.25 -1.32 -2.32
C GLY A 76 -17.23 -0.58 -3.24
N ALA A 77 -17.61 0.64 -2.88
CA ALA A 77 -18.53 1.47 -3.68
C ALA A 77 -17.94 1.82 -5.05
N LEU A 78 -16.65 2.14 -5.12
CA LEU A 78 -15.95 2.40 -6.38
C LEU A 78 -15.96 1.18 -7.30
N GLN A 79 -15.65 0.00 -6.77
CA GLN A 79 -15.70 -1.23 -7.56
C GLN A 79 -17.12 -1.55 -8.01
N TRP A 80 -18.10 -1.39 -7.12
CA TRP A 80 -19.50 -1.56 -7.47
C TRP A 80 -19.93 -0.64 -8.61
N ALA A 81 -19.46 0.62 -8.61
CA ALA A 81 -19.71 1.57 -9.68
C ALA A 81 -19.07 1.13 -11.00
N TYR A 82 -17.79 0.67 -10.98
CA TYR A 82 -17.09 0.15 -12.16
C TYR A 82 -17.84 -1.05 -12.78
N ASP A 83 -18.28 -1.99 -11.95
CA ASP A 83 -19.02 -3.16 -12.41
C ASP A 83 -20.39 -2.80 -12.97
N THR A 84 -21.07 -1.81 -12.37
CA THR A 84 -22.39 -1.34 -12.81
C THR A 84 -22.31 -0.59 -14.15
N LEU A 85 -21.29 0.24 -14.31
CA LEU A 85 -21.02 1.01 -15.52
C LEU A 85 -20.33 0.17 -16.61
N ARG A 86 -20.03 -1.11 -16.33
CA ARG A 86 -19.35 -2.04 -17.24
C ARG A 86 -18.04 -1.45 -17.78
N VAL A 87 -17.25 -0.84 -16.90
CA VAL A 87 -15.99 -0.19 -17.27
C VAL A 87 -14.98 -1.27 -17.71
N SER A 88 -14.40 -1.11 -18.91
CA SER A 88 -13.35 -2.02 -19.39
C SER A 88 -12.04 -1.87 -18.59
N GLU A 89 -11.15 -2.86 -18.69
CA GLU A 89 -9.86 -2.84 -17.96
C GLU A 89 -9.03 -1.58 -18.26
N LEU A 90 -8.95 -1.14 -19.53
CA LEU A 90 -8.25 0.10 -19.91
C LEU A 90 -8.98 1.35 -19.41
N ASN A 91 -10.31 1.40 -19.55
CA ASN A 91 -11.09 2.54 -19.08
C ASN A 91 -11.06 2.67 -17.57
N SER A 92 -10.90 1.55 -16.83
CA SER A 92 -10.76 1.58 -15.37
C SER A 92 -9.47 2.28 -14.92
N LEU A 93 -8.39 2.14 -15.67
CA LEU A 93 -7.14 2.85 -15.40
C LEU A 93 -7.33 4.37 -15.56
N LEU A 94 -7.95 4.82 -16.68
CA LEU A 94 -8.21 6.24 -16.93
C LEU A 94 -9.18 6.82 -15.90
N LEU A 95 -10.25 6.10 -15.59
CA LEU A 95 -11.25 6.53 -14.62
C LEU A 95 -10.66 6.61 -13.21
N SER A 96 -9.89 5.60 -12.80
CA SER A 96 -9.23 5.61 -11.49
C SER A 96 -8.16 6.71 -11.36
N PHE A 97 -7.47 7.04 -12.45
CA PHE A 97 -6.57 8.19 -12.48
C PHE A 97 -7.33 9.52 -12.36
N GLY A 98 -8.43 9.68 -13.09
CA GLY A 98 -9.30 10.86 -12.94
C GLY A 98 -9.85 11.03 -11.52
N LEU A 99 -10.31 9.93 -10.91
CA LEU A 99 -10.77 9.94 -9.52
C LEU A 99 -9.64 10.26 -8.52
N LEU A 100 -8.42 9.77 -8.76
CA LEU A 100 -7.26 10.16 -7.97
C LEU A 100 -7.02 11.67 -8.02
N ILE A 101 -7.06 12.28 -9.23
CA ILE A 101 -6.89 13.73 -9.37
C ILE A 101 -7.99 14.48 -8.59
N ILE A 102 -9.23 14.02 -8.66
CA ILE A 102 -10.35 14.61 -7.89
C ILE A 102 -10.05 14.53 -6.38
N VAL A 103 -9.59 13.38 -5.89
CA VAL A 103 -9.24 13.23 -4.46
C VAL A 103 -8.08 14.14 -4.08
N VAL A 104 -7.00 14.16 -4.87
CA VAL A 104 -5.84 15.03 -4.62
C VAL A 104 -6.26 16.50 -4.58
N GLN A 105 -7.10 16.94 -5.54
CA GLN A 105 -7.58 18.32 -5.58
C GLN A 105 -8.53 18.63 -4.41
N THR A 106 -9.39 17.69 -4.01
CA THR A 106 -10.27 17.84 -2.85
C THR A 106 -9.45 17.98 -1.56
N VAL A 107 -8.42 17.16 -1.40
CA VAL A 107 -7.49 17.22 -0.27
C VAL A 107 -6.75 18.57 -0.28
N SER A 108 -6.23 19.02 -1.42
CA SER A 108 -5.55 20.30 -1.56
C SER A 108 -6.45 21.49 -1.20
N ASN A 109 -7.70 21.47 -1.61
CA ASN A 109 -8.66 22.53 -1.30
C ASN A 109 -9.07 22.55 0.18
N ARG A 110 -9.13 21.38 0.83
CA ARG A 110 -9.58 21.26 2.23
C ARG A 110 -8.48 21.49 3.25
N TRP A 111 -7.26 21.01 2.99
CA TRP A 111 -6.13 21.01 3.92
C TRP A 111 -4.93 21.84 3.44
N SER A 112 -5.04 22.59 2.32
CA SER A 112 -3.92 23.30 1.67
C SER A 112 -2.95 22.37 0.90
N ALA A 113 -2.18 22.96 0.02
CA ALA A 113 -1.10 22.29 -0.69
C ALA A 113 0.23 22.21 0.09
N ASP A 114 0.28 22.86 1.27
CA ASP A 114 1.47 22.94 2.10
C ASP A 114 1.79 21.63 2.82
N PHE A 115 3.02 21.54 3.32
CA PHE A 115 3.44 20.43 4.15
C PHE A 115 2.66 20.40 5.49
N GLN A 116 1.94 19.32 5.72
CA GLN A 116 1.24 19.07 6.98
C GLN A 116 1.97 17.95 7.73
N ARG A 117 2.46 18.24 8.91
CA ARG A 117 3.07 17.25 9.78
C ARG A 117 2.35 17.21 11.10
N MET A 118 2.08 16.02 11.60
CA MET A 118 1.44 15.84 12.89
C MET A 118 2.32 16.42 14.00
N PRO A 119 1.80 17.34 14.83
CA PRO A 119 2.54 17.93 15.93
C PRO A 119 3.00 16.87 16.95
N LEU A 120 4.12 17.13 17.62
CA LEU A 120 4.73 16.17 18.57
C LEU A 120 3.87 15.91 19.81
N ASP A 121 3.11 16.88 20.23
CA ASP A 121 2.14 16.78 21.33
C ASP A 121 0.91 15.94 20.99
N VAL A 122 0.60 15.84 19.71
CA VAL A 122 -0.52 15.02 19.19
C VAL A 122 -0.06 13.60 18.82
N ASN A 123 1.20 13.44 18.41
CA ASN A 123 1.76 12.14 18.04
C ASN A 123 2.71 11.60 19.12
N PRO A 124 2.20 10.84 20.11
CA PRO A 124 3.01 10.34 21.22
C PRO A 124 4.11 9.35 20.78
N TYR A 125 4.00 8.83 19.57
CA TYR A 125 4.96 7.87 19.02
C TYR A 125 6.16 8.54 18.33
N ALA A 126 6.06 9.83 17.97
CA ALA A 126 7.05 10.52 17.13
C ALA A 126 8.43 10.65 17.79
N THR A 127 8.49 10.83 19.11
CA THR A 127 9.73 10.99 19.88
C THR A 127 10.28 9.68 20.41
N GLY A 128 9.48 8.61 20.37
CA GLY A 128 9.88 7.30 20.88
C GLY A 128 10.91 6.63 19.97
N SER A 129 11.93 6.06 20.60
CA SER A 129 12.87 5.16 19.92
C SER A 129 13.20 3.99 20.83
N VAL A 130 13.33 2.81 20.23
CA VAL A 130 13.75 1.58 20.92
C VAL A 130 15.23 1.38 20.67
N PRO A 131 16.08 1.49 21.68
CA PRO A 131 17.51 1.22 21.54
C PRO A 131 17.74 -0.30 21.49
N VAL A 132 18.47 -0.75 20.47
CA VAL A 132 18.93 -2.15 20.35
C VAL A 132 20.44 -2.14 20.13
N GLY A 133 21.19 -2.38 21.19
CA GLY A 133 22.64 -2.23 21.19
C GLY A 133 23.06 -0.79 20.90
N GLN A 134 23.81 -0.59 19.81
CA GLN A 134 24.27 0.75 19.38
C GLN A 134 23.29 1.43 18.38
N PHE A 135 22.18 0.78 18.05
CA PHE A 135 21.21 1.28 17.09
C PHE A 135 19.95 1.76 17.79
N ALA A 136 19.31 2.80 17.24
CA ALA A 136 18.02 3.31 17.72
C ALA A 136 17.00 3.25 16.60
N PHE A 137 15.85 2.63 16.87
CA PHE A 137 14.77 2.45 15.90
C PHE A 137 13.58 3.33 16.28
N PRO A 138 13.12 4.24 15.39
CA PRO A 138 11.94 5.06 15.67
C PRO A 138 10.70 4.18 15.91
N THR A 139 9.99 4.45 16.99
CA THR A 139 8.78 3.69 17.36
C THR A 139 7.75 3.62 16.24
N PRO A 140 7.43 4.73 15.50
CA PRO A 140 6.42 4.65 14.43
C PRO A 140 6.81 3.69 13.31
N THR A 141 8.10 3.59 12.96
CA THR A 141 8.55 2.65 11.90
C THR A 141 8.49 1.20 12.37
N LEU A 142 8.77 0.93 13.65
CA LEU A 142 8.59 -0.40 14.24
C LEU A 142 7.12 -0.82 14.24
N ILE A 143 6.22 0.08 14.63
CA ILE A 143 4.77 -0.17 14.60
C ILE A 143 4.34 -0.45 13.16
N ALA A 144 4.76 0.38 12.20
CA ALA A 144 4.41 0.20 10.79
C ALA A 144 4.88 -1.15 10.25
N PHE A 145 6.10 -1.56 10.56
CA PHE A 145 6.63 -2.86 10.16
C PHE A 145 5.85 -4.02 10.78
N GLY A 146 5.60 -3.96 12.10
CA GLY A 146 4.84 -4.99 12.81
C GLY A 146 3.41 -5.15 12.27
N VAL A 147 2.71 -4.03 12.06
CA VAL A 147 1.36 -4.01 11.47
C VAL A 147 1.38 -4.55 10.03
N ALA A 148 2.36 -4.15 9.21
CA ALA A 148 2.49 -4.63 7.84
C ALA A 148 2.70 -6.15 7.79
N VAL A 149 3.62 -6.68 8.59
CA VAL A 149 3.88 -8.12 8.68
C VAL A 149 2.64 -8.88 9.15
N PHE A 150 1.96 -8.38 10.19
CA PHE A 150 0.74 -8.99 10.73
C PHE A 150 -0.37 -9.03 9.68
N LEU A 151 -0.65 -7.91 9.02
CA LEU A 151 -1.74 -7.83 8.04
C LEU A 151 -1.43 -8.64 6.77
N ILE A 152 -0.21 -8.57 6.25
CA ILE A 152 0.18 -9.31 5.04
C ILE A 152 0.24 -10.81 5.31
N ALA A 153 0.79 -11.23 6.45
CA ALA A 153 0.81 -12.64 6.84
C ALA A 153 -0.59 -13.17 7.11
N GLY A 154 -1.43 -12.39 7.80
CA GLY A 154 -2.84 -12.71 8.04
C GLY A 154 -3.63 -12.84 6.73
N ALA A 155 -3.51 -11.87 5.82
CA ALA A 155 -4.14 -11.93 4.51
C ALA A 155 -3.64 -13.13 3.68
N HIS A 156 -2.33 -13.41 3.71
CA HIS A 156 -1.77 -14.60 3.06
C HIS A 156 -2.36 -15.89 3.63
N LEU A 157 -2.48 -16.00 4.95
CA LEU A 157 -3.06 -17.17 5.61
C LEU A 157 -4.54 -17.35 5.24
N VAL A 158 -5.32 -16.26 5.26
CA VAL A 158 -6.73 -16.25 4.82
C VAL A 158 -6.85 -16.71 3.37
N LEU A 159 -6.07 -16.13 2.46
CA LEU A 159 -6.09 -16.53 1.05
C LEU A 159 -5.66 -17.98 0.85
N ARG A 160 -4.72 -18.51 1.65
CA ARG A 160 -4.19 -19.86 1.48
C ARG A 160 -5.06 -20.94 2.13
N ARG A 161 -5.66 -20.67 3.29
CA ARG A 161 -6.30 -21.66 4.15
C ARG A 161 -7.83 -21.65 4.11
N THR A 162 -8.48 -20.54 3.71
CA THR A 162 -9.95 -20.41 3.78
C THR A 162 -10.65 -20.78 2.46
N PHE A 163 -11.97 -21.01 2.57
CA PHE A 163 -12.83 -21.21 1.40
C PHE A 163 -12.84 -19.97 0.49
N ILE A 164 -12.93 -18.77 1.08
CA ILE A 164 -12.90 -17.49 0.33
C ILE A 164 -11.61 -17.38 -0.48
N GLY A 165 -10.47 -17.72 0.13
CA GLY A 165 -9.19 -17.69 -0.58
C GLY A 165 -9.11 -18.71 -1.73
N ARG A 166 -9.74 -19.88 -1.60
CA ARG A 166 -9.86 -20.84 -2.71
C ARG A 166 -10.72 -20.29 -3.84
N ALA A 167 -11.87 -19.70 -3.51
CA ALA A 167 -12.76 -19.07 -4.48
C ALA A 167 -12.07 -17.92 -5.24
N LEU A 168 -11.32 -17.04 -4.52
CA LEU A 168 -10.54 -15.96 -5.11
C LEU A 168 -9.45 -16.46 -6.07
N ARG A 169 -8.75 -17.54 -5.72
CA ARG A 169 -7.74 -18.13 -6.61
C ARG A 169 -8.37 -18.78 -7.85
N ALA A 170 -9.49 -19.50 -7.71
CA ALA A 170 -10.23 -20.04 -8.84
C ALA A 170 -10.72 -18.93 -9.77
N TYR A 171 -11.24 -17.84 -9.22
CA TYR A 171 -11.65 -16.65 -9.95
C TYR A 171 -10.48 -15.99 -10.72
N ALA A 172 -9.29 -15.89 -10.09
CA ALA A 172 -8.10 -15.31 -10.74
C ALA A 172 -7.59 -16.18 -11.90
N GLN A 173 -7.77 -17.50 -11.83
CA GLN A 173 -7.37 -18.44 -12.89
C GLN A 173 -8.33 -18.38 -14.08
N ASP A 174 -9.61 -18.59 -13.84
CA ASP A 174 -10.66 -18.58 -14.87
C ASP A 174 -11.99 -18.09 -14.28
N ARG A 175 -12.40 -16.89 -14.69
CA ARG A 175 -13.64 -16.25 -14.23
C ARG A 175 -14.89 -17.03 -14.68
N ALA A 176 -14.86 -17.57 -15.91
CA ALA A 176 -16.01 -18.27 -16.46
C ALA A 176 -16.23 -19.61 -15.75
N VAL A 177 -15.17 -20.37 -15.53
CA VAL A 177 -15.22 -21.62 -14.79
C VAL A 177 -15.61 -21.38 -13.32
N ALA A 178 -15.07 -20.36 -12.67
CA ALA A 178 -15.45 -20.02 -11.29
C ALA A 178 -16.95 -19.71 -11.15
N ALA A 179 -17.55 -19.05 -12.16
CA ALA A 179 -18.98 -18.74 -12.19
C ALA A 179 -19.85 -20.01 -12.23
N THR A 180 -19.44 -21.07 -12.92
CA THR A 180 -20.19 -22.35 -12.95
C THR A 180 -20.26 -23.02 -11.59
N PHE A 181 -19.30 -22.71 -10.69
CA PHE A 181 -19.29 -23.15 -9.29
C PHE A 181 -19.98 -22.16 -8.33
N GLY A 182 -20.72 -21.19 -8.85
CA GLY A 182 -21.50 -20.24 -8.04
C GLY A 182 -20.73 -19.04 -7.49
N VAL A 183 -19.51 -18.78 -7.98
CA VAL A 183 -18.74 -17.60 -7.60
C VAL A 183 -19.28 -16.36 -8.29
N ASP A 184 -19.89 -15.44 -7.53
CA ASP A 184 -20.42 -14.18 -8.03
C ASP A 184 -19.27 -13.19 -8.26
N HIS A 185 -19.01 -12.85 -9.51
CA HIS A 185 -17.96 -11.92 -9.93
C HIS A 185 -18.03 -10.58 -9.25
N ARG A 186 -19.24 -10.01 -9.15
CA ARG A 186 -19.47 -8.69 -8.58
C ARG A 186 -19.19 -8.66 -7.09
N ARG A 187 -19.67 -9.65 -6.35
CA ARG A 187 -19.42 -9.75 -4.89
C ARG A 187 -17.94 -9.93 -4.59
N VAL A 188 -17.26 -10.77 -5.36
CA VAL A 188 -15.81 -10.98 -5.22
C VAL A 188 -15.04 -9.70 -5.51
N GLY A 189 -15.35 -8.99 -6.60
CA GLY A 189 -14.70 -7.73 -6.97
C GLY A 189 -14.89 -6.65 -5.91
N VAL A 190 -16.15 -6.43 -5.49
CA VAL A 190 -16.50 -5.43 -4.47
C VAL A 190 -15.82 -5.73 -3.13
N LEU A 191 -15.87 -6.98 -2.66
CA LEU A 191 -15.23 -7.35 -1.39
C LEU A 191 -13.71 -7.15 -1.45
N LEU A 192 -13.09 -7.55 -2.55
CA LEU A 192 -11.64 -7.43 -2.70
C LEU A 192 -11.19 -5.97 -2.75
N ALA A 193 -11.92 -5.12 -3.49
CA ALA A 193 -11.65 -3.69 -3.54
C ALA A 193 -11.93 -2.99 -2.20
N ALA A 194 -12.95 -3.43 -1.45
CA ALA A 194 -13.23 -2.96 -0.10
C ALA A 194 -12.08 -3.30 0.87
N VAL A 195 -11.57 -4.55 0.83
CA VAL A 195 -10.40 -4.95 1.62
C VAL A 195 -9.16 -4.17 1.19
N ALA A 196 -8.95 -3.93 -0.10
CA ALA A 196 -7.86 -3.08 -0.57
C ALA A 196 -8.00 -1.63 -0.04
N GLY A 197 -9.21 -1.07 0.00
CA GLY A 197 -9.48 0.21 0.65
C GLY A 197 -9.13 0.20 2.14
N ALA A 198 -9.45 -0.88 2.86
CA ALA A 198 -9.05 -1.05 4.26
C ALA A 198 -7.52 -1.09 4.44
N THR A 199 -6.78 -1.78 3.56
CA THR A 199 -5.30 -1.76 3.60
C THR A 199 -4.74 -0.38 3.26
N ALA A 200 -5.36 0.35 2.32
CA ALA A 200 -5.03 1.74 2.02
C ALA A 200 -5.21 2.65 3.24
N ALA A 201 -6.29 2.44 4.01
CA ALA A 201 -6.54 3.18 5.25
C ALA A 201 -5.42 3.00 6.26
N VAL A 202 -5.03 1.76 6.54
CA VAL A 202 -3.95 1.48 7.50
C VAL A 202 -2.61 2.02 7.00
N ALA A 203 -2.32 1.88 5.71
CA ALA A 203 -1.09 2.40 5.11
C ALA A 203 -1.02 3.92 5.18
N GLY A 204 -2.12 4.62 4.88
CA GLY A 204 -2.23 6.09 4.98
C GLY A 204 -2.06 6.59 6.41
N MET A 205 -2.73 5.95 7.37
CA MET A 205 -2.59 6.25 8.79
C MET A 205 -1.13 6.10 9.25
N LEU A 206 -0.47 4.96 8.95
CA LEU A 206 0.92 4.73 9.33
C LEU A 206 1.88 5.69 8.63
N TYR A 207 1.60 6.07 7.38
CA TYR A 207 2.39 7.06 6.66
C TYR A 207 2.34 8.44 7.34
N SER A 208 1.16 8.88 7.80
CA SER A 208 0.98 10.17 8.48
C SER A 208 1.70 10.25 9.84
N LEU A 209 1.92 9.11 10.51
CA LEU A 209 2.71 9.04 11.75
C LEU A 209 4.21 9.26 11.53
N ILE A 210 4.71 8.91 10.34
CA ILE A 210 6.14 8.86 10.04
C ILE A 210 6.58 10.10 9.23
N ASN A 211 5.75 10.52 8.27
CA ASN A 211 6.12 11.50 7.25
C ASN A 211 5.24 12.74 7.31
N ALA A 212 5.74 13.83 6.75
CA ALA A 212 4.91 14.98 6.41
C ALA A 212 4.01 14.63 5.22
N LEU A 213 2.83 15.21 5.18
CA LEU A 213 1.83 15.02 4.13
C LEU A 213 1.83 16.22 3.19
N THR A 214 1.75 15.94 1.90
CA THR A 214 1.35 16.91 0.86
C THR A 214 0.38 16.22 -0.07
N PRO A 215 -0.54 16.93 -0.73
CA PRO A 215 -1.42 16.31 -1.73
C PRO A 215 -0.63 15.62 -2.86
N ALA A 216 0.55 16.14 -3.22
CA ALA A 216 1.42 15.58 -4.26
C ALA A 216 2.02 14.21 -3.87
N THR A 217 2.10 13.89 -2.60
CA THR A 217 2.65 12.62 -2.08
C THR A 217 1.98 11.38 -2.70
N ALA A 218 0.70 11.48 -3.07
CA ALA A 218 0.00 10.39 -3.76
C ALA A 218 0.67 9.98 -5.07
N TYR A 219 1.27 10.93 -5.80
CA TYR A 219 1.99 10.66 -7.05
C TYR A 219 3.39 10.07 -6.80
N GLU A 220 4.04 10.47 -5.71
CA GLU A 220 5.35 9.94 -5.31
C GLU A 220 5.29 8.45 -4.97
N TRP A 221 4.16 7.99 -4.42
CA TRP A 221 3.96 6.59 -4.08
C TRP A 221 3.90 5.66 -5.30
N PHE A 222 3.57 6.16 -6.49
CA PHE A 222 3.49 5.32 -7.69
C PHE A 222 4.77 4.54 -7.93
N GLY A 223 5.91 5.24 -7.97
CA GLY A 223 7.19 4.60 -8.23
C GLY A 223 7.52 3.49 -7.23
N ILE A 224 7.35 3.79 -5.94
CA ILE A 224 7.67 2.86 -4.85
C ILE A 224 6.72 1.65 -4.87
N VAL A 225 5.40 1.90 -4.95
CA VAL A 225 4.40 0.83 -4.89
C VAL A 225 4.47 -0.08 -6.12
N PHE A 226 4.62 0.49 -7.32
CA PHE A 226 4.80 -0.32 -8.52
C PHE A 226 6.12 -1.11 -8.47
N ALA A 227 7.20 -0.52 -7.95
CA ALA A 227 8.45 -1.26 -7.71
C ALA A 227 8.21 -2.50 -6.84
N VAL A 228 7.54 -2.31 -5.71
CA VAL A 228 7.25 -3.39 -4.76
C VAL A 228 6.33 -4.46 -5.38
N VAL A 229 5.27 -4.05 -6.10
CA VAL A 229 4.33 -5.00 -6.72
C VAL A 229 5.01 -5.82 -7.82
N ILE A 230 5.79 -5.16 -8.68
CA ILE A 230 6.47 -5.81 -9.81
C ILE A 230 7.57 -6.74 -9.32
N LEU A 231 8.44 -6.27 -8.41
CA LEU A 231 9.50 -7.09 -7.84
C LEU A 231 8.94 -8.27 -7.03
N GLY A 232 7.86 -8.03 -6.28
CA GLY A 232 7.19 -9.03 -5.45
C GLY A 232 6.43 -10.09 -6.23
N GLY A 233 6.05 -9.76 -7.48
CA GLY A 233 5.15 -10.54 -8.31
C GLY A 233 3.68 -10.19 -8.01
N VAL A 234 2.95 -9.85 -9.07
CA VAL A 234 1.56 -9.40 -8.99
C VAL A 234 0.67 -10.47 -8.35
N GLY A 235 -0.06 -10.11 -7.31
CA GLY A 235 -0.95 -11.01 -6.56
C GLY A 235 -0.24 -11.91 -5.53
N HIS A 236 1.07 -11.75 -5.32
CA HIS A 236 1.84 -12.59 -4.41
C HIS A 236 2.23 -11.85 -3.12
N LEU A 237 1.40 -11.91 -2.08
CA LEU A 237 1.52 -11.13 -0.84
C LEU A 237 2.88 -11.28 -0.12
N ILE A 238 3.40 -12.50 0.02
CA ILE A 238 4.70 -12.72 0.66
C ILE A 238 5.83 -12.14 -0.20
N GLY A 239 5.71 -12.27 -1.53
CA GLY A 239 6.63 -11.60 -2.45
C GLY A 239 6.58 -10.09 -2.33
N THR A 240 5.39 -9.51 -2.18
CA THR A 240 5.18 -8.08 -1.94
C THR A 240 5.87 -7.63 -0.63
N LEU A 241 5.79 -8.42 0.45
CA LEU A 241 6.49 -8.13 1.71
C LEU A 241 8.01 -8.15 1.52
N ALA A 242 8.53 -9.20 0.89
CA ALA A 242 9.96 -9.34 0.63
C ALA A 242 10.48 -8.21 -0.29
N ALA A 243 9.74 -7.88 -1.35
CA ALA A 243 10.07 -6.79 -2.26
C ALA A 243 10.03 -5.42 -1.55
N GLY A 244 9.05 -5.19 -0.68
CA GLY A 244 8.98 -3.98 0.13
C GLY A 244 10.22 -3.79 1.00
N VAL A 245 10.67 -4.86 1.66
CA VAL A 245 11.91 -4.86 2.44
C VAL A 245 13.13 -4.53 1.55
N VAL A 246 13.24 -5.16 0.37
CA VAL A 246 14.34 -4.87 -0.57
C VAL A 246 14.30 -3.42 -1.05
N VAL A 247 13.13 -2.90 -1.43
CA VAL A 247 12.95 -1.51 -1.89
C VAL A 247 13.28 -0.53 -0.76
N GLY A 248 12.78 -0.77 0.45
CA GLY A 248 13.05 0.09 1.61
C GLY A 248 14.53 0.11 1.98
N LEU A 249 15.16 -1.05 2.03
CA LEU A 249 16.60 -1.18 2.26
C LEU A 249 17.40 -0.42 1.20
N THR A 250 17.11 -0.68 -0.08
CA THR A 250 17.81 -0.02 -1.20
C THR A 250 17.64 1.50 -1.14
N SER A 251 16.41 1.99 -0.93
CA SER A 251 16.11 3.41 -0.84
C SER A 251 16.89 4.08 0.30
N ALA A 252 16.91 3.47 1.48
CA ALA A 252 17.60 4.02 2.65
C ALA A 252 19.12 4.03 2.48
N VAL A 253 19.71 2.95 1.96
CA VAL A 253 21.16 2.87 1.73
C VAL A 253 21.60 3.86 0.65
N VAL A 254 20.88 3.93 -0.48
CA VAL A 254 21.17 4.87 -1.57
C VAL A 254 21.07 6.32 -1.11
N SER A 255 20.08 6.64 -0.28
CA SER A 255 19.91 7.98 0.26
C SER A 255 21.07 8.46 1.13
N VAL A 256 21.76 7.52 1.82
CA VAL A 256 22.91 7.82 2.68
C VAL A 256 24.23 7.79 1.90
N VAL A 257 24.38 6.83 0.97
CA VAL A 257 25.67 6.64 0.23
C VAL A 257 25.80 7.60 -0.94
N LEU A 258 24.72 7.88 -1.65
CA LEU A 258 24.70 8.76 -2.81
C LEU A 258 23.99 10.06 -2.46
N SER A 259 22.66 10.06 -2.56
CA SER A 259 21.78 11.18 -2.17
C SER A 259 20.33 10.72 -2.13
N PRO A 260 19.43 11.42 -1.40
CA PRO A 260 18.00 11.13 -1.45
C PRO A 260 17.40 11.22 -2.86
N ALA A 261 17.90 12.15 -3.69
CA ALA A 261 17.45 12.33 -5.08
C ALA A 261 17.85 11.16 -6.01
N ALA A 262 18.89 10.39 -5.65
CA ALA A 262 19.32 9.23 -6.42
C ALA A 262 18.48 7.97 -6.14
N ALA A 263 17.75 7.92 -5.02
CA ALA A 263 17.00 6.73 -4.64
C ALA A 263 15.94 6.31 -5.68
N PRO A 264 15.10 7.19 -6.24
CA PRO A 264 14.16 6.81 -7.30
C PRO A 264 14.87 6.26 -8.55
N LEU A 265 15.97 6.88 -8.98
CA LEU A 265 16.74 6.42 -10.15
C LEU A 265 17.22 4.98 -9.95
N VAL A 266 17.82 4.69 -8.79
CA VAL A 266 18.34 3.34 -8.47
C VAL A 266 17.19 2.34 -8.38
N LEU A 267 16.06 2.73 -7.77
CA LEU A 267 14.88 1.85 -7.68
C LEU A 267 14.31 1.51 -9.07
N PHE A 268 14.14 2.50 -9.95
CA PHE A 268 13.67 2.23 -11.32
C PHE A 268 14.67 1.38 -12.12
N THR A 269 15.97 1.62 -11.97
CA THR A 269 17.00 0.79 -12.59
C THR A 269 16.91 -0.66 -12.08
N LEU A 270 16.72 -0.85 -10.78
CA LEU A 270 16.55 -2.17 -10.18
C LEU A 270 15.31 -2.88 -10.72
N ILE A 271 14.18 -2.17 -10.92
CA ILE A 271 12.98 -2.74 -11.54
C ILE A 271 13.28 -3.21 -12.97
N VAL A 272 13.91 -2.36 -13.78
CA VAL A 272 14.23 -2.69 -15.17
C VAL A 272 15.13 -3.93 -15.23
N LEU A 273 16.19 -3.97 -14.43
CA LEU A 273 17.08 -5.13 -14.35
C LEU A 273 16.36 -6.39 -13.87
N ALA A 274 15.49 -6.26 -12.86
CA ALA A 274 14.71 -7.37 -12.35
C ALA A 274 13.78 -7.95 -13.43
N LEU A 275 13.10 -7.09 -14.20
CA LEU A 275 12.21 -7.51 -15.28
C LEU A 275 12.97 -8.15 -16.45
N LEU A 276 14.19 -7.68 -16.76
CA LEU A 276 15.04 -8.31 -17.76
C LEU A 276 15.46 -9.74 -17.37
N VAL A 277 15.72 -9.96 -16.08
CA VAL A 277 16.13 -11.28 -15.56
C VAL A 277 14.90 -12.18 -15.30
N ARG A 278 13.82 -11.63 -14.74
CA ARG A 278 12.59 -12.34 -14.39
C ARG A 278 11.34 -11.48 -14.66
N PRO A 279 10.72 -11.61 -15.83
CA PRO A 279 9.56 -10.79 -16.21
C PRO A 279 8.31 -11.03 -15.34
N THR A 280 8.27 -12.14 -14.59
CA THR A 280 7.16 -12.45 -13.66
C THR A 280 7.34 -11.86 -12.25
N GLY A 281 8.47 -11.21 -11.99
CA GLY A 281 8.88 -10.74 -10.66
C GLY A 281 9.88 -11.68 -9.97
N LEU A 282 10.72 -11.13 -9.10
CA LEU A 282 11.81 -11.88 -8.45
C LEU A 282 11.29 -12.95 -7.49
N PHE A 283 10.18 -12.67 -6.80
CA PHE A 283 9.58 -13.54 -5.77
C PHE A 283 8.32 -14.28 -6.25
N ALA A 284 7.94 -14.15 -7.53
CA ALA A 284 6.82 -14.89 -8.09
C ALA A 284 7.09 -16.40 -8.06
N VAL A 285 6.13 -17.16 -7.55
CA VAL A 285 6.18 -18.63 -7.58
C VAL A 285 5.95 -19.08 -9.03
N ARG A 286 6.88 -19.85 -9.57
CA ARG A 286 6.66 -20.54 -10.85
C ARG A 286 5.48 -21.49 -10.69
N THR A 287 4.32 -21.13 -11.20
CA THR A 287 3.29 -22.12 -11.50
C THR A 287 3.82 -22.91 -12.71
N SER A 288 4.30 -24.14 -12.44
CA SER A 288 4.55 -25.10 -13.54
C SER A 288 3.25 -25.22 -14.34
N ARG A 289 3.33 -24.85 -15.61
CA ARG A 289 2.31 -25.19 -16.61
C ARG A 289 2.26 -26.68 -16.80
#